data_3dac0fea0f05ce707943defa4c709427
#
_entry.id   3dac0fea0f05ce707943defa4c709427
#
_cell.length_a   1.000
_cell.length_b   1.000
_cell.length_c   1.000
_cell.angle_alpha   90.00
_cell.angle_beta   90.00
_cell.angle_gamma   90.00
#
_symmetry.space_group_name_H-M   'P 1'
#
loop_
_entity.id
_entity.type
_entity.pdbx_description
1 polymer ?
#
loop_
_entity_poly.entity_id
_entity_poly.type
_entity_poly.pdbx_seq_one_letter_code
_entity_poly.pdbx_strand_id
1 'polypeptide(L)'
;MSWWSFERRPSVREQRQNAMRESQRLAKLGRKLAPVAIEGRKIAASFWGRAWCENLESYRDYEYRLPRGRSYVRHGAVLHLEIGAGQISALVCGSQIYEVEITIQPLAQPQWTRIKTRWAAGSALRTQKSRARRACCGRGRL
;
A
#
# COMPACT_ATOMS: atom_id res chain seq x y z
N MET A 1 -9.18 -42.32 2.95
CA MET A 1 -9.39 -41.05 2.18
C MET A 1 -8.65 -39.94 2.91
N SER A 2 -7.48 -39.54 2.38
CA SER A 2 -6.61 -38.54 2.99
C SER A 2 -7.06 -37.14 2.56
N TRP A 3 -7.67 -36.39 3.45
CA TRP A 3 -8.20 -35.04 3.23
C TRP A 3 -7.13 -33.91 3.37
N TRP A 4 -5.86 -34.26 3.55
CA TRP A 4 -4.76 -33.33 3.74
C TRP A 4 -3.79 -33.38 2.56
N SER A 5 -4.25 -33.03 1.35
CA SER A 5 -3.30 -32.58 0.35
C SER A 5 -2.82 -31.18 0.74
N PHE A 6 -1.74 -31.14 1.49
CA PHE A 6 -1.03 -29.90 1.79
C PHE A 6 -0.49 -29.37 0.45
N GLU A 7 -1.28 -28.52 -0.23
CA GLU A 7 -0.79 -27.83 -1.41
C GLU A 7 0.47 -27.07 -1.01
N ARG A 8 1.59 -27.55 -1.47
CA ARG A 8 2.90 -26.96 -1.21
C ARG A 8 2.87 -25.50 -1.69
N ARG A 9 3.08 -24.56 -0.80
CA ARG A 9 3.17 -23.15 -1.17
C ARG A 9 4.28 -22.99 -2.20
N PRO A 10 4.02 -22.36 -3.36
CA PRO A 10 5.03 -22.16 -4.37
C PRO A 10 6.18 -21.31 -3.80
N SER A 11 7.41 -21.65 -4.17
CA SER A 11 8.60 -20.89 -3.82
C SER A 11 8.54 -19.47 -4.42
N VAL A 12 9.32 -18.54 -3.87
CA VAL A 12 9.42 -17.15 -4.40
C VAL A 12 9.80 -17.15 -5.89
N ARG A 13 10.68 -18.06 -6.29
CA ARG A 13 11.11 -18.20 -7.68
C ARG A 13 9.96 -18.67 -8.58
N GLU A 14 9.21 -19.66 -8.14
CA GLU A 14 8.03 -20.14 -8.84
C GLU A 14 6.95 -19.07 -8.96
N GLN A 15 6.71 -18.31 -7.89
CA GLN A 15 5.76 -17.19 -7.91
C GLN A 15 6.14 -16.14 -8.96
N ARG A 16 7.41 -15.75 -9.01
CA ARG A 16 7.92 -14.80 -10.02
C ARG A 16 7.77 -15.33 -11.44
N GLN A 17 8.10 -16.58 -11.66
CA GLN A 17 7.98 -17.21 -12.97
C GLN A 17 6.51 -17.29 -13.41
N ASN A 18 5.60 -17.66 -12.52
CA ASN A 18 4.17 -17.70 -12.81
C ASN A 18 3.63 -16.29 -13.11
N ALA A 19 3.98 -15.28 -12.31
CA ALA A 19 3.60 -13.90 -12.56
C ALA A 19 4.08 -13.42 -13.94
N MET A 20 5.32 -13.71 -14.31
CA MET A 20 5.88 -13.35 -15.61
C MET A 20 5.16 -14.05 -16.78
N ARG A 21 4.89 -15.36 -16.65
CA ARG A 21 4.14 -16.11 -17.68
C ARG A 21 2.74 -15.56 -17.87
N GLU A 22 2.02 -15.31 -16.79
CA GLU A 22 0.66 -14.76 -16.84
C GLU A 22 0.63 -13.34 -17.38
N SER A 23 1.59 -12.50 -17.02
CA SER A 23 1.73 -11.16 -17.60
C SER A 23 1.91 -11.23 -19.12
N GLN A 24 2.78 -12.11 -19.60
CA GLN A 24 2.99 -12.30 -21.05
C GLN A 24 1.73 -12.84 -21.75
N ARG A 25 1.02 -13.78 -21.10
CA ARG A 25 -0.23 -14.34 -21.63
C ARG A 25 -1.29 -13.25 -21.79
N LEU A 26 -1.50 -12.44 -20.76
CA LEU A 26 -2.48 -11.35 -20.75
C LEU A 26 -2.12 -10.26 -21.78
N ALA A 27 -0.83 -9.93 -21.90
CA ALA A 27 -0.36 -8.98 -22.90
C ALA A 27 -0.62 -9.48 -24.36
N LYS A 28 -0.41 -10.77 -24.62
CA LYS A 28 -0.75 -11.38 -25.92
C LYS A 28 -2.25 -11.34 -26.23
N LEU A 29 -3.10 -11.36 -25.22
CA LEU A 29 -4.55 -11.20 -25.34
C LEU A 29 -4.99 -9.73 -25.49
N GLY A 30 -4.04 -8.80 -25.63
CA GLY A 30 -4.32 -7.37 -25.82
C GLY A 30 -4.68 -6.60 -24.56
N ARG A 31 -4.58 -7.21 -23.36
CA ARG A 31 -4.81 -6.49 -22.08
C ARG A 31 -3.63 -5.57 -21.80
N LYS A 32 -3.91 -4.29 -21.61
CA LYS A 32 -2.93 -3.31 -21.14
C LYS A 32 -2.71 -3.55 -19.65
N LEU A 33 -1.48 -3.89 -19.27
CA LEU A 33 -1.10 -4.12 -17.88
C LEU A 33 -0.28 -2.94 -17.37
N ALA A 34 -0.57 -2.51 -16.13
CA ALA A 34 0.22 -1.53 -15.38
C ALA A 34 0.76 -2.21 -14.11
N PRO A 35 1.89 -2.94 -14.21
CA PRO A 35 2.45 -3.67 -13.08
C PRO A 35 3.03 -2.71 -12.05
N VAL A 36 2.92 -3.09 -10.78
CA VAL A 36 3.55 -2.33 -9.70
C VAL A 36 5.01 -2.76 -9.57
N ALA A 37 5.92 -1.86 -9.90
CA ALA A 37 7.34 -2.04 -9.68
C ALA A 37 7.79 -1.24 -8.44
N ILE A 38 8.53 -1.89 -7.55
CA ILE A 38 9.16 -1.22 -6.41
C ILE A 38 10.64 -1.08 -6.65
N GLU A 39 11.11 0.15 -6.64
CA GLU A 39 12.53 0.46 -6.66
C GLU A 39 13.09 0.39 -5.22
N GLY A 40 14.04 -0.53 -5.00
CA GLY A 40 14.72 -0.69 -3.72
C GLY A 40 13.93 -1.48 -2.67
N ARG A 41 14.30 -1.26 -1.38
CA ARG A 41 13.78 -2.06 -0.25
C ARG A 41 12.48 -1.50 0.35
N LYS A 42 12.17 -0.22 0.14
CA LYS A 42 11.04 0.47 0.77
C LYS A 42 9.83 0.46 -0.14
N ILE A 43 8.71 -0.06 0.33
CA ILE A 43 7.43 -0.05 -0.39
C ILE A 43 6.85 1.36 -0.42
N ALA A 44 6.99 2.11 0.67
CA ALA A 44 6.56 3.50 0.78
C ALA A 44 7.76 4.41 0.99
N ALA A 45 8.09 5.23 -0.01
CA ALA A 45 9.17 6.20 0.05
C ALA A 45 8.72 7.53 0.67
N SER A 46 7.48 7.94 0.42
CA SER A 46 6.94 9.21 0.91
C SER A 46 6.56 9.13 2.39
N PHE A 47 6.57 10.29 3.05
CA PHE A 47 6.09 10.42 4.44
C PHE A 47 4.65 9.92 4.60
N TRP A 48 3.76 10.32 3.68
CA TRP A 48 2.36 9.93 3.70
C TRP A 48 2.16 8.43 3.51
N GLY A 49 2.90 7.84 2.58
CA GLY A 49 2.84 6.40 2.34
C GLY A 49 3.29 5.60 3.57
N ARG A 50 4.31 6.06 4.30
CA ARG A 50 4.74 5.41 5.55
C ARG A 50 3.69 5.51 6.64
N ALA A 51 3.15 6.72 6.87
CA ALA A 51 2.10 6.93 7.86
C ALA A 51 0.84 6.10 7.54
N TRP A 52 0.51 5.93 6.26
CA TRP A 52 -0.59 5.07 5.83
C TRP A 52 -0.31 3.59 6.12
N CYS A 53 0.90 3.10 5.81
CA CYS A 53 1.30 1.73 6.14
C CYS A 53 1.25 1.47 7.64
N GLU A 54 1.79 2.38 8.46
CA GLU A 54 1.76 2.28 9.92
C GLU A 54 0.32 2.27 10.46
N ASN A 55 -0.55 3.10 9.89
CA ASN A 55 -1.96 3.10 10.26
C ASN A 55 -2.65 1.76 9.94
N LEU A 56 -2.43 1.21 8.74
CA LEU A 56 -2.98 -0.10 8.36
C LEU A 56 -2.43 -1.23 9.25
N GLU A 57 -1.16 -1.17 9.61
CA GLU A 57 -0.52 -2.17 10.49
C GLU A 57 -1.05 -2.12 11.93
N SER A 58 -1.62 -1.00 12.35
CA SER A 58 -2.25 -0.89 13.68
C SER A 58 -3.57 -1.66 13.81
N TYR A 59 -4.17 -2.05 12.70
CA TYR A 59 -5.39 -2.87 12.73
C TYR A 59 -5.04 -4.36 12.85
N ARG A 60 -5.43 -5.00 13.95
CA ARG A 60 -5.18 -6.42 14.25
C ARG A 60 -5.62 -7.38 13.13
N ASP A 61 -6.71 -7.06 12.44
CA ASP A 61 -7.27 -7.91 11.37
C ASP A 61 -6.31 -8.05 10.18
N TYR A 62 -5.38 -7.09 10.00
CA TYR A 62 -4.44 -7.06 8.89
C TYR A 62 -3.04 -7.55 9.26
N GLU A 63 -2.74 -7.75 10.54
CA GLU A 63 -1.40 -8.11 11.04
C GLU A 63 -0.80 -9.31 10.31
N TYR A 64 -1.59 -10.36 10.07
CA TYR A 64 -1.15 -11.57 9.37
C TYR A 64 -1.23 -11.47 7.84
N ARG A 65 -2.02 -10.54 7.29
CA ARG A 65 -2.25 -10.42 5.85
C ARG A 65 -1.29 -9.44 5.19
N LEU A 66 -0.90 -8.38 5.87
CA LEU A 66 -0.01 -7.35 5.34
C LEU A 66 1.38 -7.87 4.94
N PRO A 67 2.06 -8.75 5.70
CA PRO A 67 3.33 -9.33 5.28
C PRO A 67 3.22 -10.11 3.97
N ARG A 68 2.09 -10.80 3.75
CA ARG A 68 1.82 -11.51 2.49
C ARG A 68 1.64 -10.52 1.34
N GLY A 69 0.87 -9.46 1.54
CA GLY A 69 0.69 -8.39 0.56
C GLY A 69 2.03 -7.75 0.15
N ARG A 70 2.88 -7.43 1.13
CA ARG A 70 4.24 -6.92 0.88
C ARG A 70 5.08 -7.90 0.05
N SER A 71 4.96 -9.19 0.33
CA SER A 71 5.64 -10.24 -0.42
C SER A 71 5.17 -10.27 -1.87
N TYR A 72 3.87 -10.24 -2.13
CA TYR A 72 3.33 -10.20 -3.49
C TYR A 72 3.84 -9.01 -4.30
N VAL A 73 3.83 -7.82 -3.72
CA VAL A 73 4.33 -6.62 -4.40
C VAL A 73 5.83 -6.74 -4.70
N ARG A 74 6.65 -7.19 -3.74
CA ARG A 74 8.11 -7.36 -3.92
C ARG A 74 8.47 -8.43 -4.95
N HIS A 75 7.62 -9.41 -5.15
CA HIS A 75 7.84 -10.48 -6.10
C HIS A 75 7.25 -10.20 -7.49
N GLY A 76 6.68 -9.00 -7.70
CA GLY A 76 6.07 -8.64 -8.97
C GLY A 76 4.78 -9.42 -9.27
N ALA A 77 4.11 -9.91 -8.23
CA ALA A 77 2.87 -10.66 -8.38
C ALA A 77 1.65 -9.75 -8.65
N VAL A 78 1.78 -8.43 -8.47
CA VAL A 78 0.75 -7.45 -8.86
C VAL A 78 0.94 -7.12 -10.33
N LEU A 79 0.17 -7.79 -11.20
CA LEU A 79 0.29 -7.70 -12.65
C LEU A 79 -0.33 -6.42 -13.21
N HIS A 80 -1.33 -5.90 -12.53
CA HIS A 80 -2.02 -4.67 -12.91
C HIS A 80 -2.54 -3.98 -11.66
N LEU A 81 -2.41 -2.66 -11.61
CA LEU A 81 -3.04 -1.81 -10.60
C LEU A 81 -3.49 -0.53 -11.28
N GLU A 82 -4.78 -0.26 -11.17
CA GLU A 82 -5.40 0.98 -11.63
C GLU A 82 -6.13 1.64 -10.46
N ILE A 83 -5.88 2.92 -10.28
CA ILE A 83 -6.49 3.72 -9.21
C ILE A 83 -7.27 4.84 -9.85
N GLY A 84 -8.59 4.74 -9.78
CA GLY A 84 -9.54 5.75 -10.24
C GLY A 84 -10.19 6.49 -9.08
N ALA A 85 -11.07 7.42 -9.41
CA ALA A 85 -11.85 8.15 -8.42
C ALA A 85 -12.89 7.22 -7.77
N GLY A 86 -12.63 6.85 -6.53
CA GLY A 86 -13.53 5.98 -5.76
C GLY A 86 -13.45 4.49 -6.09
N GLN A 87 -12.55 4.09 -6.98
CA GLN A 87 -12.39 2.69 -7.37
C GLN A 87 -10.93 2.32 -7.57
N ILE A 88 -10.56 1.16 -7.07
CA ILE A 88 -9.24 0.56 -7.30
C ILE A 88 -9.47 -0.83 -7.90
N SER A 89 -8.83 -1.12 -9.01
CA SER A 89 -8.83 -2.44 -9.62
C SER A 89 -7.41 -3.00 -9.69
N ALA A 90 -7.25 -4.27 -9.42
CA ALA A 90 -5.95 -4.93 -9.48
C ALA A 90 -6.06 -6.39 -9.92
N LEU A 91 -5.01 -6.85 -10.61
CA LEU A 91 -4.80 -8.27 -10.92
C LEU A 91 -3.59 -8.77 -10.14
N VAL A 92 -3.80 -9.77 -9.32
CA VAL A 92 -2.75 -10.35 -8.47
C VAL A 92 -2.56 -11.82 -8.80
N CYS A 93 -1.34 -12.21 -9.11
CA CYS A 93 -0.96 -13.59 -9.38
C CYS A 93 -0.55 -14.29 -8.07
N GLY A 94 -1.39 -15.19 -7.59
CA GLY A 94 -1.10 -16.06 -6.44
C GLY A 94 -1.02 -17.53 -6.87
N SER A 95 -1.80 -18.39 -6.23
CA SER A 95 -2.06 -19.76 -6.71
C SER A 95 -2.88 -19.76 -8.01
N GLN A 96 -3.68 -18.73 -8.18
CA GLN A 96 -4.43 -18.39 -9.39
C GLN A 96 -4.39 -16.86 -9.59
N ILE A 97 -4.98 -16.38 -10.66
CA ILE A 97 -5.15 -14.93 -10.85
C ILE A 97 -6.36 -14.48 -10.03
N TYR A 98 -6.13 -13.52 -9.14
CA TYR A 98 -7.16 -12.86 -8.35
C TYR A 98 -7.47 -11.50 -8.96
N GLU A 99 -8.71 -11.27 -9.29
CA GLU A 99 -9.23 -9.97 -9.64
C GLU A 99 -9.73 -9.30 -8.35
N VAL A 100 -9.15 -8.14 -8.04
CA VAL A 100 -9.44 -7.38 -6.82
C VAL A 100 -10.07 -6.07 -7.22
N GLU A 101 -11.24 -5.81 -6.68
CA GLU A 101 -11.94 -4.54 -6.86
C GLU A 101 -12.25 -3.94 -5.49
N ILE A 102 -11.89 -2.67 -5.29
CA ILE A 102 -12.14 -1.93 -4.06
C ILE A 102 -12.90 -0.67 -4.41
N THR A 103 -14.11 -0.54 -3.89
CA THR A 103 -14.92 0.66 -4.02
C THR A 103 -14.76 1.52 -2.78
N ILE A 104 -14.39 2.78 -2.95
CA ILE A 104 -14.21 3.75 -1.88
C ILE A 104 -15.33 4.78 -1.96
N GLN A 105 -16.19 4.79 -0.96
CA GLN A 105 -17.24 5.79 -0.89
C GLN A 105 -16.68 7.14 -0.45
N PRO A 106 -17.10 8.25 -1.10
CA PRO A 106 -16.68 9.57 -0.68
C PRO A 106 -17.18 9.88 0.72
N LEU A 107 -16.34 10.51 1.51
CA LEU A 107 -16.72 10.96 2.85
C LEU A 107 -17.71 12.11 2.75
N ALA A 108 -18.77 12.11 3.57
CA ALA A 108 -19.76 13.18 3.61
C ALA A 108 -19.08 14.55 3.90
N GLN A 109 -19.50 15.61 3.20
CA GLN A 109 -18.88 16.94 3.29
C GLN A 109 -18.73 17.48 4.73
N PRO A 110 -19.72 17.35 5.63
CA PRO A 110 -19.56 17.80 7.01
C PRO A 110 -18.42 17.09 7.75
N GLN A 111 -18.27 15.78 7.55
CA GLN A 111 -17.20 14.99 8.15
C GLN A 111 -15.85 15.39 7.58
N TRP A 112 -15.75 15.59 6.27
CA TRP A 112 -14.54 16.05 5.61
C TRP A 112 -14.10 17.42 6.10
N THR A 113 -15.03 18.36 6.27
CA THR A 113 -14.76 19.69 6.81
C THR A 113 -14.22 19.62 8.25
N ARG A 114 -14.83 18.79 9.11
CA ARG A 114 -14.32 18.54 10.48
C ARG A 114 -12.91 18.03 10.50
N ILE A 115 -12.60 17.07 9.64
CA ILE A 115 -11.24 16.51 9.52
C ILE A 115 -10.26 17.59 9.11
N LYS A 116 -10.55 18.36 8.05
CA LYS A 116 -9.68 19.45 7.57
C LYS A 116 -9.42 20.48 8.67
N THR A 117 -10.45 20.94 9.37
CA THR A 117 -10.32 21.93 10.45
C THR A 117 -9.45 21.40 11.59
N ARG A 118 -9.65 20.14 12.01
CA ARG A 118 -8.86 19.51 13.06
C ARG A 118 -7.38 19.35 12.66
N TRP A 119 -7.11 19.02 11.41
CA TRP A 119 -5.75 18.92 10.89
C TRP A 119 -5.05 20.29 10.77
N ALA A 120 -5.76 21.31 10.32
CA ALA A 120 -5.25 22.68 10.25
C ALA A 120 -4.87 23.19 11.64
N ALA A 121 -5.70 23.00 12.66
CA ALA A 121 -5.40 23.37 14.04
C ALA A 121 -4.18 22.61 14.60
N GLY A 122 -4.08 21.29 14.33
CA GLY A 122 -2.95 20.47 14.78
C GLY A 122 -1.61 20.83 14.10
N SER A 123 -1.63 21.25 12.84
CA SER A 123 -0.42 21.69 12.13
C SER A 123 0.07 23.05 12.61
N ALA A 124 -0.82 23.99 12.93
CA ALA A 124 -0.49 25.29 13.50
C ALA A 124 0.24 25.14 14.84
N LEU A 125 -0.26 24.27 15.73
CA LEU A 125 0.37 23.98 17.04
C LEU A 125 1.76 23.37 16.90
N ARG A 126 1.98 22.49 15.92
CA ARG A 126 3.30 21.89 15.64
C ARG A 126 4.31 22.92 15.16
N THR A 127 3.90 23.82 14.29
CA THR A 127 4.76 24.88 13.75
C THR A 127 5.16 25.88 14.86
N GLN A 128 4.25 26.21 15.76
CA GLN A 128 4.50 27.07 16.89
C GLN A 128 5.49 26.44 17.89
N LYS A 129 5.35 25.15 18.19
CA LYS A 129 6.24 24.41 19.08
C LYS A 129 7.66 24.27 18.50
N SER A 130 7.81 24.15 17.19
CA SER A 130 9.12 24.10 16.52
C SER A 130 9.80 25.48 16.47
N ARG A 131 9.04 26.56 16.34
CA ARG A 131 9.56 27.94 16.44
C ARG A 131 10.02 28.28 17.87
N ALA A 132 9.24 27.92 18.88
CA ALA A 132 9.61 28.11 20.28
C ALA A 132 10.91 27.39 20.67
N ARG A 133 11.09 26.14 20.21
CA ARG A 133 12.33 25.39 20.45
C ARG A 133 13.57 26.01 19.78
N ARG A 134 13.43 26.60 18.60
CA ARG A 134 14.54 27.31 17.93
C ARG A 134 14.89 28.62 18.62
N ALA A 135 13.90 29.32 19.17
CA ALA A 135 14.13 30.56 19.90
C ALA A 135 14.86 30.33 21.24
N CYS A 136 14.64 29.20 21.91
CA CYS A 136 15.36 28.85 23.14
C CYS A 136 16.80 28.40 22.88
N CYS A 137 17.12 27.80 21.74
CA CYS A 137 18.48 27.32 21.44
C CYS A 137 19.42 28.41 20.92
N GLY A 138 18.89 29.60 20.57
CA GLY A 138 19.65 30.73 20.00
C GLY A 138 20.21 31.74 21.03
N ARG A 139 20.01 31.57 22.34
CA ARG A 139 20.46 32.49 23.39
C ARG A 139 21.54 31.88 24.32
N GLY A 140 22.50 31.24 23.77
CA GLY A 140 23.60 30.65 24.52
C GLY A 140 24.92 30.73 23.78
N ARG A 141 25.35 31.92 23.44
CA ARG A 141 26.79 32.22 23.16
C ARG A 141 27.01 33.73 23.36
N LEU A 142 27.45 34.12 24.52
CA LEU A 142 28.34 35.23 24.80
C LEU A 142 29.57 34.62 25.43
#